data_0ca345bca6d95ed3747d0146f61236d5
#
_entry.id   0ca345bca6d95ed3747d0146f61236d5
#
_cell.length_a   1.000
_cell.length_b   1.000
_cell.length_c   1.000
_cell.angle_alpha   90.00
_cell.angle_beta   90.00
_cell.angle_gamma   90.00
#
_symmetry.space_group_name_H-M   'P 1'
#
loop_
_entity.id
_entity.type
_entity.pdbx_description
1 polymer ?
#
loop_
_entity_poly.entity_id
_entity_poly.type
_entity_poly.pdbx_seq_one_letter_code
_entity_poly.pdbx_strand_id
1 'polypeptide(L)'
;MGWNWPWSNNNDIAYERDKGGNHWNFIGDGNAQWGNTERLELAKSNPIAAILIDFIAEKLGQVEWKIEDNENYDNDPLIKLLNNPNYYQSKQDYLKQFYWYLVSHGFNYVLPLGSVGFNKSADSVTALYNLKGDCIEYHTDFRTPFVSTSQEIKQLEETKFKYKHGNKVHSFKVGEIIPFYDLGNGLDNDFLLKSPSRLDAIKKPLVNIERAYDAENIAIQSNGKELFIGETSGDYAIGIKSDERNEILSKTNNNYGMGAGRSRAIVSNVIKDWKSLHIALKDLAIQESIASNGTVVANALKVPSEIYEFLVNGSNKTFTNQEQARVAFIHQVVQPIADNIANSFISWFGYQNTPLRASFAHLPEMQIIEGMKADKVLKLSQAIRNLVQSGYTVESANQYLEDNGIEPLQL
;
A
#
# COMPACT_ATOMS: atom_id res chain seq x y z
N MET A 1 27.91 -43.52 -2.90
CA MET A 1 28.46 -42.23 -3.35
C MET A 1 27.26 -41.26 -3.45
N GLY A 2 27.03 -40.49 -2.41
CA GLY A 2 25.93 -39.53 -2.38
C GLY A 2 26.37 -38.24 -3.08
N TRP A 3 25.56 -37.77 -3.99
CA TRP A 3 25.76 -36.47 -4.63
C TRP A 3 25.34 -35.37 -3.63
N ASN A 4 26.33 -34.68 -3.07
CA ASN A 4 26.06 -33.46 -2.32
C ASN A 4 25.83 -32.32 -3.30
N TRP A 5 24.59 -31.84 -3.35
CA TRP A 5 24.26 -30.60 -4.03
C TRP A 5 24.90 -29.43 -3.28
N PRO A 6 25.48 -28.43 -3.96
CA PRO A 6 26.13 -27.25 -3.33
C PRO A 6 25.19 -26.36 -2.51
N TRP A 7 23.90 -26.71 -2.42
CA TRP A 7 22.85 -25.87 -1.85
C TRP A 7 22.37 -26.32 -0.46
N SER A 8 22.98 -27.32 0.17
CA SER A 8 22.43 -27.99 1.36
C SER A 8 23.00 -27.52 2.71
N ASN A 9 23.80 -26.50 2.78
CA ASN A 9 24.24 -25.97 4.06
C ASN A 9 24.46 -24.45 3.96
N ASN A 10 23.50 -23.67 4.44
CA ASN A 10 23.76 -22.46 5.22
C ASN A 10 22.44 -21.86 5.70
N ASN A 11 22.25 -21.91 7.01
CA ASN A 11 21.17 -21.24 7.72
C ASN A 11 21.45 -19.72 7.94
N ASP A 12 22.40 -19.15 7.27
CA ASP A 12 22.67 -17.72 7.34
C ASP A 12 22.15 -17.04 6.08
N ILE A 13 20.98 -16.43 6.23
CA ILE A 13 20.45 -15.52 5.21
C ILE A 13 21.25 -14.24 5.29
N ALA A 14 22.35 -14.17 4.54
CA ALA A 14 23.06 -12.92 4.35
C ALA A 14 22.27 -12.04 3.38
N TYR A 15 21.80 -10.92 3.86
CA TYR A 15 21.30 -9.83 3.02
C TYR A 15 22.51 -9.11 2.40
N GLU A 16 23.01 -9.58 1.29
CA GLU A 16 23.96 -8.81 0.51
C GLU A 16 23.22 -7.79 -0.36
N ARG A 17 23.33 -6.55 0.05
CA ARG A 17 22.97 -5.41 -0.81
C ARG A 17 24.05 -5.28 -1.85
N ASP A 18 23.74 -5.62 -3.09
CA ASP A 18 24.67 -5.40 -4.21
C ASP A 18 24.98 -3.90 -4.34
N LYS A 19 26.27 -3.56 -4.40
CA LYS A 19 26.78 -2.18 -4.34
C LYS A 19 26.42 -1.32 -5.55
N GLY A 20 25.64 -1.84 -6.48
CA GLY A 20 25.39 -1.20 -7.77
C GLY A 20 23.95 -1.14 -8.25
N GLY A 21 22.98 -1.68 -7.54
CA GLY A 21 21.63 -1.74 -8.05
C GLY A 21 20.55 -2.00 -6.99
N ASN A 22 19.34 -1.61 -7.29
CA ASN A 22 18.16 -1.75 -6.47
C ASN A 22 17.62 -3.21 -6.40
N HIS A 23 18.46 -4.23 -6.42
CA HIS A 23 18.04 -5.62 -6.38
C HIS A 23 18.15 -6.20 -4.97
N TRP A 24 17.02 -6.65 -4.43
CA TRP A 24 16.94 -7.41 -3.21
C TRP A 24 17.09 -8.90 -3.52
N ASN A 25 18.27 -9.47 -3.24
CA ASN A 25 18.47 -10.91 -3.37
C ASN A 25 17.88 -11.64 -2.16
N PHE A 26 16.62 -12.04 -2.26
CA PHE A 26 16.00 -12.94 -1.29
C PHE A 26 16.33 -14.40 -1.62
N ILE A 27 17.52 -14.83 -1.24
CA ILE A 27 17.87 -16.25 -1.24
C ILE A 27 17.63 -16.75 0.18
N GLY A 28 16.43 -17.28 0.47
CA GLY A 28 16.15 -17.87 1.76
C GLY A 28 14.67 -18.11 2.02
N ASP A 29 14.40 -18.97 2.99
CA ASP A 29 13.07 -19.35 3.45
C ASP A 29 12.17 -18.14 3.70
N GLY A 30 10.93 -18.21 3.25
CA GLY A 30 9.93 -17.16 3.35
C GLY A 30 9.54 -16.72 4.78
N ASN A 31 10.33 -17.10 5.79
CA ASN A 31 10.12 -16.82 7.21
C ASN A 31 10.99 -15.68 7.76
N ALA A 32 11.84 -15.03 6.96
CA ALA A 32 12.58 -13.86 7.43
C ALA A 32 11.61 -12.75 7.85
N GLN A 33 11.71 -12.29 9.09
CA GLN A 33 10.97 -11.13 9.58
C GLN A 33 11.56 -9.88 8.90
N TRP A 34 10.71 -9.15 8.20
CA TRP A 34 11.11 -7.88 7.60
C TRP A 34 11.13 -6.76 8.65
N GLY A 35 12.15 -5.94 8.60
CA GLY A 35 12.16 -4.65 9.30
C GLY A 35 11.22 -3.63 8.65
N ASN A 36 10.87 -2.59 9.38
CA ASN A 36 9.97 -1.53 8.88
C ASN A 36 10.52 -0.82 7.64
N THR A 37 11.82 -0.59 7.59
CA THR A 37 12.51 0.02 6.44
C THR A 37 12.37 -0.84 5.19
N GLU A 38 12.54 -2.15 5.33
CA GLU A 38 12.46 -3.09 4.22
C GLU A 38 11.06 -3.17 3.64
N ARG A 39 10.00 -3.11 4.48
CA ARG A 39 8.60 -3.06 4.02
C ARG A 39 8.32 -1.83 3.18
N LEU A 40 8.77 -0.66 3.65
CA LEU A 40 8.57 0.60 2.94
C LEU A 40 9.31 0.61 1.60
N GLU A 41 10.56 0.14 1.58
CA GLU A 41 11.36 0.09 0.35
C GLU A 41 10.79 -0.91 -0.65
N LEU A 42 10.35 -2.10 -0.20
CA LEU A 42 9.68 -3.07 -1.05
C LEU A 42 8.37 -2.52 -1.63
N ALA A 43 7.55 -1.84 -0.82
CA ALA A 43 6.31 -1.26 -1.30
C ALA A 43 6.55 -0.16 -2.35
N LYS A 44 7.65 0.59 -2.22
CA LYS A 44 8.05 1.63 -3.19
C LYS A 44 8.64 1.06 -4.47
N SER A 45 9.43 -0.03 -4.37
CA SER A 45 10.06 -0.66 -5.53
C SER A 45 9.06 -1.49 -6.35
N ASN A 46 8.04 -2.05 -5.68
CA ASN A 46 7.02 -2.85 -6.35
C ASN A 46 6.00 -1.95 -7.07
N PRO A 47 5.92 -1.99 -8.43
CA PRO A 47 5.09 -1.06 -9.18
C PRO A 47 3.60 -1.18 -8.84
N ILE A 48 3.10 -2.40 -8.62
CA ILE A 48 1.67 -2.62 -8.32
C ILE A 48 1.34 -2.10 -6.91
N ALA A 49 2.17 -2.42 -5.91
CA ALA A 49 1.96 -1.92 -4.56
C ALA A 49 2.04 -0.39 -4.51
N ALA A 50 3.04 0.20 -5.17
CA ALA A 50 3.20 1.65 -5.21
C ALA A 50 1.98 2.35 -5.83
N ILE A 51 1.49 1.88 -6.97
CA ILE A 51 0.30 2.43 -7.65
C ILE A 51 -0.93 2.37 -6.73
N LEU A 52 -1.18 1.21 -6.09
CA LEU A 52 -2.37 1.01 -5.27
C LEU A 52 -2.31 1.80 -3.97
N ILE A 53 -1.16 1.82 -3.29
CA ILE A 53 -0.98 2.59 -2.06
C ILE A 53 -1.08 4.09 -2.35
N ASP A 54 -0.45 4.55 -3.43
CA ASP A 54 -0.49 5.97 -3.80
C ASP A 54 -1.90 6.40 -4.20
N PHE A 55 -2.65 5.58 -4.91
CA PHE A 55 -4.04 5.83 -5.26
C PHE A 55 -4.94 6.02 -4.03
N ILE A 56 -4.81 5.14 -3.01
CA ILE A 56 -5.56 5.29 -1.75
C ILE A 56 -5.12 6.57 -1.03
N ALA A 57 -3.80 6.81 -0.96
CA ALA A 57 -3.22 7.97 -0.31
C ALA A 57 -3.65 9.29 -0.96
N GLU A 58 -3.75 9.33 -2.30
CA GLU A 58 -4.26 10.49 -3.04
C GLU A 58 -5.72 10.78 -2.74
N LYS A 59 -6.56 9.75 -2.73
CA LYS A 59 -7.97 9.92 -2.38
C LYS A 59 -8.15 10.35 -0.92
N LEU A 60 -7.36 9.79 0.00
CA LEU A 60 -7.35 10.23 1.40
C LEU A 60 -6.94 11.71 1.52
N GLY A 61 -5.96 12.15 0.74
CA GLY A 61 -5.52 13.56 0.71
C GLY A 61 -6.59 14.56 0.28
N GLN A 62 -7.65 14.09 -0.39
CA GLN A 62 -8.79 14.91 -0.85
C GLN A 62 -9.87 15.07 0.22
N VAL A 63 -9.72 14.51 1.43
CA VAL A 63 -10.71 14.63 2.51
C VAL A 63 -10.97 16.08 2.89
N GLU A 64 -12.24 16.41 3.12
CA GLU A 64 -12.67 17.64 3.80
C GLU A 64 -13.03 17.31 5.24
N TRP A 65 -12.46 18.07 6.16
CA TRP A 65 -12.77 17.94 7.58
C TRP A 65 -13.89 18.88 7.94
N LYS A 66 -14.93 18.37 8.58
CA LYS A 66 -16.12 19.14 9.01
C LYS A 66 -16.40 18.86 10.48
N ILE A 67 -16.90 19.84 11.20
CA ILE A 67 -17.41 19.68 12.56
C ILE A 67 -18.93 19.72 12.49
N GLU A 68 -19.60 18.71 13.05
CA GLU A 68 -21.05 18.67 13.14
C GLU A 68 -21.55 19.85 13.97
N ASP A 69 -22.71 20.40 13.58
CA ASP A 69 -23.42 21.51 14.26
C ASP A 69 -22.67 22.86 14.31
N ASN A 70 -21.63 23.05 13.50
CA ASN A 70 -20.90 24.31 13.41
C ASN A 70 -20.82 24.79 11.96
N GLU A 71 -21.63 25.77 11.59
CA GLU A 71 -21.60 26.35 10.22
C GLU A 71 -20.27 27.08 9.91
N ASN A 72 -19.55 27.52 10.94
CA ASN A 72 -18.28 28.25 10.81
C ASN A 72 -17.07 27.38 11.18
N TYR A 73 -17.13 26.07 10.90
CA TYR A 73 -16.08 25.12 11.25
C TYR A 73 -14.71 25.44 10.65
N ASP A 74 -14.64 26.18 9.55
CA ASP A 74 -13.37 26.59 8.91
C ASP A 74 -12.46 27.42 9.83
N ASN A 75 -13.05 28.09 10.82
CA ASN A 75 -12.31 28.87 11.80
C ASN A 75 -11.82 28.06 13.00
N ASP A 76 -12.26 26.81 13.13
CA ASP A 76 -11.85 25.96 14.23
C ASP A 76 -10.32 25.65 14.17
N PRO A 77 -9.61 25.72 15.30
CA PRO A 77 -8.17 25.51 15.37
C PRO A 77 -7.76 24.13 14.85
N LEU A 78 -8.54 23.07 15.15
CA LEU A 78 -8.25 21.73 14.68
C LEU A 78 -8.40 21.60 13.16
N ILE A 79 -9.44 22.20 12.59
CA ILE A 79 -9.65 22.22 11.13
C ILE A 79 -8.51 22.98 10.43
N LYS A 80 -8.11 24.13 10.97
CA LYS A 80 -6.96 24.89 10.43
C LYS A 80 -5.68 24.08 10.48
N LEU A 81 -5.45 23.38 11.60
CA LEU A 81 -4.28 22.53 11.77
C LEU A 81 -4.27 21.34 10.82
N LEU A 82 -5.42 20.69 10.60
CA LEU A 82 -5.53 19.55 9.68
C LEU A 82 -5.43 19.96 8.21
N ASN A 83 -5.88 21.18 7.86
CA ASN A 83 -5.73 21.73 6.51
C ASN A 83 -4.32 22.26 6.23
N ASN A 84 -3.60 22.69 7.26
CA ASN A 84 -2.22 23.20 7.19
C ASN A 84 -1.37 22.51 8.25
N PRO A 85 -1.01 21.23 8.07
CA PRO A 85 -0.41 20.41 9.12
C PRO A 85 0.98 20.91 9.55
N ASN A 86 1.77 21.47 8.65
CA ASN A 86 3.06 22.07 8.94
C ASN A 86 3.49 23.04 7.83
N TYR A 87 4.60 23.74 8.05
CA TYR A 87 5.03 24.82 7.15
C TYR A 87 5.57 24.39 5.79
N TYR A 88 5.89 23.10 5.59
CA TYR A 88 6.49 22.60 4.34
C TYR A 88 5.65 21.54 3.61
N GLN A 89 4.59 21.03 4.22
CA GLN A 89 3.70 20.04 3.62
C GLN A 89 2.29 20.60 3.45
N SER A 90 1.71 20.37 2.29
CA SER A 90 0.28 20.51 2.09
C SER A 90 -0.49 19.43 2.86
N LYS A 91 -1.80 19.63 3.07
CA LYS A 91 -2.69 18.59 3.60
C LYS A 91 -2.55 17.27 2.83
N GLN A 92 -2.51 17.36 1.49
CA GLN A 92 -2.41 16.19 0.63
C GLN A 92 -1.08 15.45 0.82
N ASP A 93 0.06 16.16 0.81
CA ASP A 93 1.38 15.56 1.00
C ASP A 93 1.51 14.92 2.39
N TYR A 94 0.97 15.59 3.40
CA TYR A 94 0.97 15.09 4.78
C TYR A 94 0.16 13.80 4.90
N LEU A 95 -1.06 13.75 4.34
CA LEU A 95 -1.92 12.56 4.39
C LEU A 95 -1.39 11.42 3.50
N LYS A 96 -0.74 11.74 2.37
CA LYS A 96 -0.02 10.75 1.57
C LYS A 96 1.10 10.10 2.39
N GLN A 97 1.97 10.89 3.01
CA GLN A 97 3.03 10.38 3.88
C GLN A 97 2.47 9.58 5.05
N PHE A 98 1.39 10.08 5.67
CA PHE A 98 0.69 9.40 6.75
C PHE A 98 0.27 7.99 6.34
N TYR A 99 -0.42 7.86 5.20
CA TYR A 99 -0.93 6.57 4.74
C TYR A 99 0.19 5.60 4.34
N TRP A 100 1.24 6.10 3.65
CA TRP A 100 2.41 5.30 3.33
C TRP A 100 3.08 4.71 4.58
N TYR A 101 3.23 5.49 5.64
CA TYR A 101 3.78 5.00 6.90
C TYR A 101 2.84 4.03 7.59
N LEU A 102 1.55 4.35 7.63
CA LEU A 102 0.53 3.50 8.26
C LEU A 102 0.53 2.09 7.65
N VAL A 103 0.48 1.99 6.34
CA VAL A 103 0.45 0.70 5.64
C VAL A 103 1.78 -0.05 5.74
N SER A 104 2.91 0.64 5.55
CA SER A 104 4.22 0.00 5.53
C SER A 104 4.67 -0.47 6.91
N HIS A 105 4.41 0.32 7.95
CA HIS A 105 4.83 -0.02 9.30
C HIS A 105 3.73 -0.73 10.11
N GLY A 106 2.46 -0.67 9.66
CA GLY A 106 1.28 -1.11 10.42
C GLY A 106 0.79 -0.08 11.42
N PHE A 107 1.57 0.97 11.67
CA PHE A 107 1.25 2.08 12.54
C PHE A 107 1.88 3.37 12.04
N ASN A 108 1.30 4.51 12.43
CA ASN A 108 1.89 5.82 12.27
C ASN A 108 1.74 6.62 13.55
N TYR A 109 2.75 7.34 13.95
CA TYR A 109 2.70 8.25 15.08
C TYR A 109 2.75 9.68 14.58
N VAL A 110 1.78 10.46 15.02
CA VAL A 110 1.75 11.89 14.74
C VAL A 110 2.26 12.63 15.97
N LEU A 111 3.25 13.48 15.77
CA LEU A 111 3.81 14.37 16.79
C LEU A 111 3.19 15.75 16.63
N PRO A 112 2.31 16.18 17.56
CA PRO A 112 1.82 17.55 17.60
C PRO A 112 2.86 18.44 18.30
N LEU A 113 3.32 19.50 17.62
CA LEU A 113 4.23 20.49 18.19
C LEU A 113 3.50 21.80 18.44
N GLY A 114 3.67 22.36 19.62
CA GLY A 114 3.14 23.67 20.02
C GLY A 114 4.22 24.63 20.46
N SER A 115 3.88 25.90 20.59
CA SER A 115 4.79 26.97 21.04
C SER A 115 5.23 26.83 22.50
N VAL A 116 4.51 26.05 23.30
CA VAL A 116 4.75 25.84 24.74
C VAL A 116 5.06 24.37 25.06
N GLY A 117 5.56 23.62 24.08
CA GLY A 117 5.81 22.18 24.22
C GLY A 117 4.64 21.31 23.78
N PHE A 118 4.48 20.14 24.39
CA PHE A 118 3.43 19.18 24.01
C PHE A 118 2.13 19.49 24.73
N ASN A 119 1.19 20.11 24.03
CA ASN A 119 -0.11 20.43 24.60
C ASN A 119 -1.23 19.69 23.86
N LYS A 120 -2.17 19.12 24.62
CA LYS A 120 -3.35 18.43 24.08
C LYS A 120 -4.47 19.38 23.60
N SER A 121 -4.27 20.71 23.62
CA SER A 121 -5.22 21.67 23.07
C SER A 121 -4.87 22.03 21.64
N ALA A 122 -5.84 21.97 20.75
CA ALA A 122 -5.66 22.31 19.33
C ALA A 122 -5.19 23.76 19.12
N ASP A 123 -5.62 24.69 19.98
CA ASP A 123 -5.23 26.12 19.91
C ASP A 123 -3.73 26.35 20.12
N SER A 124 -3.07 25.46 20.85
CA SER A 124 -1.65 25.60 21.19
C SER A 124 -0.73 24.81 20.30
N VAL A 125 -1.27 23.93 19.45
CA VAL A 125 -0.49 23.15 18.49
C VAL A 125 -0.34 23.92 17.20
N THR A 126 0.90 24.08 16.75
CA THR A 126 1.24 24.84 15.54
C THR A 126 1.61 23.93 14.36
N ALA A 127 1.96 22.69 14.61
CA ALA A 127 2.35 21.75 13.55
C ALA A 127 2.12 20.28 13.93
N LEU A 128 1.86 19.45 12.92
CA LEU A 128 1.76 18.01 12.99
C LEU A 128 2.85 17.37 12.13
N TYR A 129 3.55 16.38 12.68
CA TYR A 129 4.59 15.63 11.96
C TYR A 129 4.35 14.13 12.05
N ASN A 130 4.44 13.45 10.91
CA ASN A 130 4.45 11.99 10.87
C ASN A 130 5.83 11.46 11.28
N LEU A 131 5.89 10.56 12.24
CA LEU A 131 7.12 9.91 12.67
C LEU A 131 7.30 8.59 11.90
N LYS A 132 8.43 8.45 11.22
CA LYS A 132 8.75 7.24 10.47
C LYS A 132 8.99 6.07 11.43
N GLY A 133 8.22 4.98 11.29
CA GLY A 133 8.19 3.88 12.24
C GLY A 133 9.52 3.13 12.41
N ASP A 134 10.37 3.09 11.37
CA ASP A 134 11.70 2.48 11.41
C ASP A 134 12.73 3.30 12.22
N CYS A 135 12.43 4.57 12.49
CA CYS A 135 13.25 5.45 13.30
C CYS A 135 12.91 5.39 14.81
N ILE A 136 11.93 4.56 15.19
CA ILE A 136 11.42 4.50 16.58
C ILE A 136 12.00 3.32 17.33
N GLU A 137 12.63 3.60 18.47
CA GLU A 137 13.11 2.61 19.42
C GLU A 137 12.36 2.74 20.76
N TYR A 138 11.74 1.64 21.18
CA TYR A 138 11.05 1.57 22.46
C TYR A 138 12.01 1.10 23.56
N HIS A 139 11.90 1.70 24.75
CA HIS A 139 12.69 1.31 25.92
C HIS A 139 11.99 0.32 26.85
N THR A 140 10.68 0.14 26.67
CA THR A 140 9.85 -0.71 27.53
C THR A 140 8.94 -1.58 26.69
N ASP A 141 8.85 -2.86 27.05
CA ASP A 141 7.91 -3.80 26.47
C ASP A 141 6.59 -3.73 27.24
N PHE A 142 5.64 -2.95 26.76
CA PHE A 142 4.26 -3.02 27.25
C PHE A 142 3.54 -4.19 26.54
N ARG A 143 3.73 -5.38 27.09
CA ARG A 143 3.09 -6.62 26.62
C ARG A 143 1.92 -7.01 27.53
N THR A 144 1.03 -6.08 27.76
CA THR A 144 -0.19 -6.37 28.52
C THR A 144 -1.39 -6.22 27.59
N PRO A 145 -2.31 -7.21 27.56
CA PRO A 145 -3.49 -7.15 26.70
C PRO A 145 -4.49 -6.07 27.16
N PHE A 146 -4.33 -5.54 28.37
CA PHE A 146 -5.19 -4.48 28.91
C PHE A 146 -4.46 -3.64 29.93
N VAL A 147 -4.84 -2.39 30.01
CA VAL A 147 -4.40 -1.42 31.01
C VAL A 147 -5.63 -1.11 31.86
N SER A 148 -5.64 -1.59 33.11
CA SER A 148 -6.85 -1.61 33.96
C SER A 148 -6.88 -0.53 35.02
N THR A 149 -5.74 0.05 35.36
CA THR A 149 -5.64 1.06 36.43
C THR A 149 -5.18 2.40 35.91
N SER A 150 -5.64 3.49 36.56
CA SER A 150 -5.17 4.85 36.25
C SER A 150 -3.64 5.01 36.43
N GLN A 151 -3.02 4.18 37.25
CA GLN A 151 -1.58 4.18 37.44
C GLN A 151 -0.86 3.56 36.24
N GLU A 152 -1.37 2.47 35.69
CA GLU A 152 -0.85 1.82 34.48
C GLU A 152 -0.99 2.72 33.26
N ILE A 153 -2.13 3.44 33.13
CA ILE A 153 -2.33 4.43 32.07
C ILE A 153 -1.26 5.52 32.13
N LYS A 154 -1.02 6.08 33.34
CA LYS A 154 0.04 7.08 33.53
C LYS A 154 1.43 6.54 33.21
N GLN A 155 1.73 5.30 33.62
CA GLN A 155 2.99 4.64 33.29
C GLN A 155 3.16 4.46 31.78
N LEU A 156 2.11 4.07 31.10
CA LEU A 156 2.12 3.96 29.63
C LEU A 156 2.36 5.34 28.98
N GLU A 157 1.64 6.37 29.39
CA GLU A 157 1.80 7.73 28.85
C GLU A 157 3.21 8.30 29.11
N GLU A 158 3.83 7.98 30.25
CA GLU A 158 5.17 8.41 30.61
C GLU A 158 6.29 7.54 30.00
N THR A 159 5.95 6.42 29.39
CA THR A 159 6.90 5.55 28.70
C THR A 159 7.61 6.33 27.60
N LYS A 160 8.94 6.26 27.62
CA LYS A 160 9.77 6.97 26.66
C LYS A 160 10.13 6.07 25.47
N PHE A 161 10.13 6.66 24.31
CA PHE A 161 10.73 6.08 23.11
C PHE A 161 11.74 7.07 22.50
N LYS A 162 12.67 6.55 21.74
CA LYS A 162 13.65 7.34 21.00
C LYS A 162 13.27 7.36 19.52
N TYR A 163 13.30 8.55 18.95
CA TYR A 163 13.20 8.77 17.53
C TYR A 163 14.58 9.14 16.98
N LYS A 164 15.15 8.25 16.16
CA LYS A 164 16.47 8.45 15.56
C LYS A 164 16.29 8.90 14.12
N HIS A 165 16.75 10.11 13.81
CA HIS A 165 16.78 10.62 12.44
C HIS A 165 18.18 11.13 12.10
N GLY A 166 18.88 10.40 11.24
CA GLY A 166 20.30 10.64 10.99
C GLY A 166 21.13 10.56 12.29
N ASN A 167 21.90 11.58 12.58
CA ASN A 167 22.72 11.66 13.79
C ASN A 167 21.99 12.27 15.00
N LYS A 168 20.70 12.66 14.83
CA LYS A 168 19.92 13.26 15.91
C LYS A 168 19.03 12.22 16.58
N VAL A 169 18.98 12.25 17.88
CA VAL A 169 18.10 11.41 18.70
C VAL A 169 17.21 12.32 19.53
N HIS A 170 15.91 12.17 19.33
CA HIS A 170 14.90 12.85 20.13
C HIS A 170 14.23 11.82 21.03
N SER A 171 13.95 12.19 22.28
CA SER A 171 13.23 11.34 23.22
C SER A 171 11.85 11.93 23.45
N PHE A 172 10.82 11.14 23.24
CA PHE A 172 9.43 11.51 23.43
C PHE A 172 8.76 10.58 24.44
N LYS A 173 7.71 11.05 25.10
CA LYS A 173 6.80 10.20 25.87
C LYS A 173 5.67 9.71 24.98
N VAL A 174 5.11 8.53 25.29
CA VAL A 174 3.95 8.00 24.56
C VAL A 174 2.75 8.95 24.64
N GLY A 175 2.53 9.61 25.75
CA GLY A 175 1.47 10.61 25.91
C GLY A 175 1.65 11.90 25.10
N GLU A 176 2.82 12.10 24.49
CA GLU A 176 3.13 13.26 23.64
C GLU A 176 2.86 13.02 22.16
N ILE A 177 2.46 11.80 21.77
CA ILE A 177 2.18 11.41 20.38
C ILE A 177 0.75 10.94 20.21
N ILE A 178 0.23 11.06 18.99
CA ILE A 178 -1.06 10.51 18.59
C ILE A 178 -0.82 9.22 17.82
N PRO A 179 -1.15 8.05 18.38
CA PRO A 179 -0.94 6.78 17.72
C PRO A 179 -2.08 6.46 16.75
N PHE A 180 -1.73 5.91 15.59
CA PHE A 180 -2.65 5.37 14.61
C PHE A 180 -2.23 3.95 14.26
N TYR A 181 -3.18 3.04 14.13
CA TYR A 181 -2.94 1.64 13.85
C TYR A 181 -3.73 1.18 12.64
N ASP A 182 -3.13 0.35 11.78
CA ASP A 182 -3.76 -0.14 10.56
C ASP A 182 -4.72 -1.31 10.83
N LEU A 183 -4.22 -2.36 11.51
CA LEU A 183 -4.99 -3.57 11.82
C LEU A 183 -5.44 -3.64 13.29
N GLY A 184 -5.02 -2.68 14.10
CA GLY A 184 -5.28 -2.64 15.54
C GLY A 184 -4.03 -2.89 16.37
N ASN A 185 -3.95 -2.22 17.50
CA ASN A 185 -2.86 -2.40 18.46
C ASN A 185 -2.96 -3.72 19.21
N GLY A 186 -1.83 -4.19 19.77
CA GLY A 186 -1.78 -5.42 20.55
C GLY A 186 -1.75 -6.71 19.73
N LEU A 187 -1.89 -6.65 18.41
CA LEU A 187 -1.83 -7.83 17.53
C LEU A 187 -0.39 -8.31 17.28
N ASP A 188 0.61 -7.48 17.54
CA ASP A 188 2.03 -7.84 17.42
C ASP A 188 2.59 -8.26 18.79
N ASN A 189 2.45 -9.54 19.11
CA ASN A 189 2.92 -10.13 20.38
C ASN A 189 2.43 -9.40 21.63
N ASP A 190 1.16 -8.99 21.68
CA ASP A 190 0.52 -8.23 22.75
C ASP A 190 1.16 -6.87 23.04
N PHE A 191 1.96 -6.33 22.13
CA PHE A 191 2.59 -5.04 22.31
C PHE A 191 1.64 -3.90 21.92
N LEU A 192 1.16 -3.14 22.92
CA LEU A 192 0.10 -2.13 22.75
C LEU A 192 0.48 -0.95 21.83
N LEU A 193 1.76 -0.69 21.66
CA LEU A 193 2.26 0.45 20.88
C LEU A 193 2.55 0.09 19.43
N LYS A 194 2.27 -1.14 18.99
CA LYS A 194 2.50 -1.58 17.61
C LYS A 194 1.28 -2.29 17.05
N SER A 195 1.22 -2.30 15.73
CA SER A 195 0.30 -3.10 14.95
C SER A 195 1.10 -3.78 13.83
N PRO A 196 0.77 -5.00 13.43
CA PRO A 196 1.39 -5.64 12.28
C PRO A 196 1.05 -4.87 11.00
N SER A 197 1.97 -4.86 10.05
CA SER A 197 1.71 -4.32 8.72
C SER A 197 0.91 -5.33 7.89
N ARG A 198 -0.09 -4.86 7.15
CA ARG A 198 -0.78 -5.70 6.17
C ARG A 198 0.13 -6.19 5.04
N LEU A 199 1.25 -5.52 4.80
CA LEU A 199 2.26 -5.96 3.83
C LEU A 199 2.92 -7.28 4.23
N ASP A 200 2.96 -7.62 5.53
CA ASP A 200 3.51 -8.90 5.98
C ASP A 200 2.71 -10.10 5.45
N ALA A 201 1.39 -9.96 5.38
CA ALA A 201 0.51 -11.01 4.85
C ALA A 201 0.70 -11.22 3.33
N ILE A 202 1.09 -10.18 2.60
CA ILE A 202 1.28 -10.21 1.14
C ILE A 202 2.74 -10.18 0.71
N LYS A 203 3.65 -10.47 1.62
CA LYS A 203 5.09 -10.52 1.36
C LYS A 203 5.44 -11.37 0.13
N LYS A 204 4.95 -12.61 0.09
CA LYS A 204 5.22 -13.53 -1.03
C LYS A 204 4.71 -13.01 -2.37
N PRO A 205 3.44 -12.56 -2.50
CA PRO A 205 2.96 -11.90 -3.71
C PRO A 205 3.82 -10.74 -4.18
N LEU A 206 4.24 -9.84 -3.28
CA LEU A 206 5.09 -8.69 -3.61
C LEU A 206 6.44 -9.13 -4.18
N VAL A 207 7.11 -10.08 -3.52
CA VAL A 207 8.39 -10.63 -3.99
C VAL A 207 8.23 -11.39 -5.30
N ASN A 208 7.12 -12.11 -5.48
CA ASN A 208 6.86 -12.84 -6.73
C ASN A 208 6.68 -11.86 -7.93
N ILE A 209 6.03 -10.73 -7.72
CA ILE A 209 5.90 -9.69 -8.75
C ILE A 209 7.28 -9.16 -9.16
N GLU A 210 8.14 -8.81 -8.19
CA GLU A 210 9.50 -8.34 -8.49
C GLU A 210 10.31 -9.40 -9.26
N ARG A 211 10.29 -10.64 -8.77
CA ARG A 211 10.97 -11.77 -9.45
C ARG A 211 10.44 -12.03 -10.85
N ALA A 212 9.14 -11.83 -11.07
CA ALA A 212 8.54 -11.99 -12.38
C ALA A 212 9.05 -10.91 -13.36
N TYR A 213 9.16 -9.66 -12.93
CA TYR A 213 9.78 -8.59 -13.72
C TYR A 213 11.27 -8.82 -13.95
N ASP A 214 12.00 -9.31 -12.95
CA ASP A 214 13.42 -9.67 -13.11
C ASP A 214 13.59 -10.81 -14.11
N ALA A 215 12.74 -11.85 -14.03
CA ALA A 215 12.76 -12.95 -14.99
C ALA A 215 12.44 -12.49 -16.41
N GLU A 216 11.45 -11.60 -16.57
CA GLU A 216 11.13 -10.97 -17.85
C GLU A 216 12.33 -10.20 -18.41
N ASN A 217 12.96 -9.37 -17.58
CA ASN A 217 14.13 -8.59 -17.95
C ASN A 217 15.31 -9.49 -18.35
N ILE A 218 15.59 -10.54 -17.58
CA ILE A 218 16.63 -11.53 -17.90
C ILE A 218 16.29 -12.24 -19.21
N ALA A 219 15.03 -12.66 -19.41
CA ALA A 219 14.59 -13.32 -20.63
C ALA A 219 14.73 -12.40 -21.86
N ILE A 220 14.38 -11.12 -21.73
CA ILE A 220 14.55 -10.12 -22.80
C ILE A 220 16.04 -9.91 -23.11
N GLN A 221 16.87 -9.77 -22.07
CA GLN A 221 18.33 -9.59 -22.25
C GLN A 221 19.01 -10.84 -22.80
N SER A 222 18.50 -12.03 -22.44
CA SER A 222 19.04 -13.33 -22.88
C SER A 222 18.48 -13.79 -24.21
N ASN A 223 17.44 -13.12 -24.71
CA ASN A 223 16.79 -13.51 -25.95
C ASN A 223 17.79 -13.43 -27.11
N GLY A 224 17.96 -14.56 -27.81
CA GLY A 224 18.97 -14.72 -28.86
C GLY A 224 20.31 -15.26 -28.36
N LYS A 225 20.46 -15.64 -27.09
CA LYS A 225 21.62 -16.40 -26.63
C LYS A 225 21.36 -17.89 -26.89
N GLU A 226 22.35 -18.55 -27.44
CA GLU A 226 22.29 -19.94 -27.85
C GLU A 226 23.34 -20.75 -27.10
N LEU A 227 23.01 -22.02 -26.76
CA LEU A 227 23.97 -22.95 -26.17
C LEU A 227 24.79 -23.61 -27.30
N PHE A 228 26.06 -23.41 -27.28
CA PHE A 228 27.00 -24.05 -28.20
C PHE A 228 27.53 -25.34 -27.58
N ILE A 229 27.30 -26.45 -28.27
CA ILE A 229 27.79 -27.75 -27.86
C ILE A 229 28.94 -28.11 -28.79
N GLY A 230 30.15 -28.16 -28.23
CA GLY A 230 31.32 -28.73 -28.92
C GLY A 230 31.29 -30.24 -28.75
N GLU A 231 31.28 -30.99 -29.84
CA GLU A 231 31.43 -32.43 -29.81
C GLU A 231 32.92 -32.78 -29.87
N THR A 232 33.41 -33.48 -28.88
CA THR A 232 34.71 -34.10 -28.91
C THR A 232 34.51 -35.54 -29.39
N SER A 233 34.70 -35.78 -30.69
CA SER A 233 34.73 -37.11 -31.27
C SER A 233 36.15 -37.59 -31.40
N GLY A 234 36.53 -38.63 -30.65
CA GLY A 234 37.80 -39.35 -30.75
C GLY A 234 38.40 -39.76 -29.41
N ASP A 235 39.26 -40.73 -29.38
CA ASP A 235 39.92 -41.33 -28.19
C ASP A 235 40.77 -40.32 -27.36
N TYR A 236 40.89 -39.08 -27.79
CA TYR A 236 41.58 -37.97 -27.10
C TYR A 236 40.71 -36.74 -26.98
N ALA A 237 39.62 -36.90 -26.25
CA ALA A 237 38.70 -35.75 -25.95
C ALA A 237 39.38 -34.75 -25.01
N ILE A 238 40.04 -33.75 -25.57
CA ILE A 238 40.55 -32.59 -24.82
C ILE A 238 39.34 -31.67 -24.63
N GLY A 239 38.75 -31.67 -23.43
CA GLY A 239 37.69 -30.71 -23.09
C GLY A 239 38.20 -29.27 -23.24
N ILE A 240 37.26 -28.36 -23.53
CA ILE A 240 37.54 -26.91 -23.63
C ILE A 240 38.26 -26.48 -22.34
N LYS A 241 39.46 -25.91 -22.47
CA LYS A 241 40.21 -25.39 -21.32
C LYS A 241 39.43 -24.26 -20.64
N SER A 242 39.61 -24.10 -19.33
CA SER A 242 38.90 -23.08 -18.53
C SER A 242 39.06 -21.66 -19.10
N ASP A 243 40.25 -21.35 -19.66
CA ASP A 243 40.52 -20.04 -20.23
C ASP A 243 39.78 -19.81 -21.55
N GLU A 244 39.72 -20.83 -22.41
CA GLU A 244 38.93 -20.80 -23.66
C GLU A 244 37.41 -20.69 -23.36
N ARG A 245 36.94 -21.42 -22.34
CA ARG A 245 35.56 -21.31 -21.87
C ARG A 245 35.22 -19.90 -21.40
N ASN A 246 36.12 -19.28 -20.62
CA ASN A 246 35.90 -17.93 -20.11
C ASN A 246 35.96 -16.89 -21.24
N GLU A 247 36.83 -17.09 -22.22
CA GLU A 247 36.90 -16.24 -23.41
C GLU A 247 35.65 -16.32 -24.27
N ILE A 248 35.13 -17.54 -24.51
CA ILE A 248 33.85 -17.75 -25.24
C ILE A 248 32.69 -17.09 -24.48
N LEU A 249 32.61 -17.30 -23.17
CA LEU A 249 31.56 -16.69 -22.34
C LEU A 249 31.63 -15.17 -22.34
N SER A 250 32.83 -14.59 -22.23
CA SER A 250 33.01 -13.14 -22.25
C SER A 250 32.65 -12.54 -23.61
N LYS A 251 33.09 -13.16 -24.69
CA LYS A 251 32.74 -12.74 -26.06
C LYS A 251 31.25 -12.88 -26.33
N THR A 252 30.61 -13.96 -25.87
CA THR A 252 29.18 -14.17 -26.02
C THR A 252 28.39 -13.13 -25.25
N ASN A 253 28.77 -12.86 -24.01
CA ASN A 253 28.06 -11.89 -23.17
C ASN A 253 28.21 -10.44 -23.62
N ASN A 254 29.40 -10.08 -24.14
CA ASN A 254 29.70 -8.71 -24.54
C ASN A 254 29.25 -8.36 -25.95
N ASN A 255 29.31 -9.33 -26.88
CA ASN A 255 29.15 -9.06 -28.29
C ASN A 255 27.82 -9.52 -28.89
N TYR A 256 27.08 -10.40 -28.20
CA TYR A 256 25.86 -11.02 -28.73
C TYR A 256 24.66 -10.79 -27.85
N GLY A 257 23.51 -10.63 -28.46
CA GLY A 257 22.22 -10.43 -27.78
C GLY A 257 21.38 -9.30 -28.40
N MET A 258 20.23 -8.98 -27.78
CA MET A 258 19.32 -7.96 -28.28
C MET A 258 19.70 -6.51 -27.93
N GLY A 259 20.80 -6.28 -27.23
CA GLY A 259 21.26 -4.94 -26.86
C GLY A 259 21.76 -4.13 -28.05
N ALA A 260 21.68 -2.79 -27.96
CA ALA A 260 22.20 -1.89 -28.99
C ALA A 260 23.71 -2.16 -29.24
N GLY A 261 24.05 -2.34 -30.51
CA GLY A 261 25.45 -2.62 -30.92
C GLY A 261 25.88 -4.08 -30.78
N ARG A 262 24.98 -5.01 -30.44
CA ARG A 262 25.28 -6.45 -30.34
C ARG A 262 24.85 -7.20 -31.60
N SER A 263 25.65 -8.21 -31.98
CA SER A 263 25.32 -9.09 -33.11
C SER A 263 24.31 -10.16 -32.70
N ARG A 264 23.40 -10.53 -33.60
CA ARG A 264 22.43 -11.61 -33.40
C ARG A 264 22.93 -12.98 -33.84
N ALA A 265 24.05 -13.05 -34.56
CA ALA A 265 24.59 -14.28 -35.07
C ALA A 265 26.00 -14.50 -34.54
N ILE A 266 26.27 -15.73 -34.08
CA ILE A 266 27.64 -16.19 -33.74
C ILE A 266 28.11 -17.08 -34.88
N VAL A 267 29.26 -16.78 -35.42
CA VAL A 267 29.94 -17.63 -36.41
C VAL A 267 31.19 -18.19 -35.77
N SER A 268 31.30 -19.52 -35.67
CA SER A 268 32.44 -20.21 -35.10
C SER A 268 32.76 -21.47 -35.91
N ASN A 269 34.04 -21.72 -36.15
CA ASN A 269 34.51 -22.89 -36.86
C ASN A 269 34.58 -24.16 -35.99
N VAL A 270 34.32 -24.04 -34.69
CA VAL A 270 34.52 -25.10 -33.68
C VAL A 270 33.16 -25.72 -33.23
N ILE A 271 32.05 -25.10 -33.56
CA ILE A 271 30.74 -25.52 -33.06
C ILE A 271 30.08 -26.41 -34.11
N LYS A 272 29.80 -27.68 -33.74
CA LYS A 272 29.10 -28.64 -34.61
C LYS A 272 27.60 -28.69 -34.41
N ASP A 273 27.11 -28.32 -33.23
CA ASP A 273 25.68 -28.29 -32.92
C ASP A 273 25.34 -27.11 -32.02
N TRP A 274 24.13 -26.61 -32.16
CA TRP A 274 23.62 -25.52 -31.33
C TRP A 274 22.18 -25.83 -30.93
N LYS A 275 21.87 -25.52 -29.67
CA LYS A 275 20.51 -25.58 -29.14
C LYS A 275 20.11 -24.21 -28.61
N SER A 276 19.02 -23.71 -29.12
CA SER A 276 18.40 -22.54 -28.51
C SER A 276 17.92 -22.92 -27.10
N LEU A 277 18.42 -22.21 -26.10
CA LEU A 277 17.92 -22.28 -24.72
C LEU A 277 16.75 -21.30 -24.50
N HIS A 278 16.20 -20.80 -25.59
CA HIS A 278 15.15 -19.84 -25.53
C HIS A 278 13.88 -20.49 -24.95
N ILE A 279 13.52 -20.12 -23.74
CA ILE A 279 12.19 -20.33 -23.19
C ILE A 279 11.35 -19.15 -23.65
N ALA A 280 10.32 -19.40 -24.46
CA ALA A 280 9.44 -18.31 -24.87
C ALA A 280 8.84 -17.63 -23.62
N LEU A 281 8.87 -16.30 -23.58
CA LEU A 281 8.28 -15.52 -22.47
C LEU A 281 6.85 -15.95 -22.15
N LYS A 282 6.10 -16.34 -23.21
CA LYS A 282 4.75 -16.89 -23.09
C LYS A 282 4.70 -18.19 -22.28
N ASP A 283 5.71 -19.07 -22.43
CA ASP A 283 5.76 -20.37 -21.73
C ASP A 283 6.08 -20.22 -20.24
N LEU A 284 6.64 -19.07 -19.84
CA LEU A 284 6.92 -18.77 -18.44
C LEU A 284 5.68 -18.23 -17.68
N ALA A 285 4.57 -17.96 -18.38
CA ALA A 285 3.34 -17.40 -17.79
C ALA A 285 3.58 -16.20 -16.87
N ILE A 286 4.62 -15.38 -17.17
CA ILE A 286 5.08 -14.28 -16.31
C ILE A 286 3.96 -13.25 -16.11
N GLN A 287 3.28 -12.87 -17.18
CA GLN A 287 2.20 -11.88 -17.12
C GLN A 287 1.01 -12.39 -16.30
N GLU A 288 0.68 -13.67 -16.40
CA GLU A 288 -0.36 -14.31 -15.60
C GLU A 288 0.02 -14.35 -14.11
N SER A 289 1.29 -14.61 -13.82
CA SER A 289 1.83 -14.57 -12.46
C SER A 289 1.76 -13.17 -11.86
N ILE A 290 2.15 -12.13 -12.61
CA ILE A 290 2.06 -10.74 -12.19
C ILE A 290 0.61 -10.36 -11.91
N ALA A 291 -0.32 -10.68 -12.82
CA ALA A 291 -1.74 -10.37 -12.68
C ALA A 291 -2.36 -11.07 -11.46
N SER A 292 -2.06 -12.35 -11.26
CA SER A 292 -2.57 -13.14 -10.12
C SER A 292 -2.05 -12.59 -8.79
N ASN A 293 -0.74 -12.39 -8.65
CA ASN A 293 -0.15 -11.83 -7.44
C ASN A 293 -0.61 -10.38 -7.20
N GLY A 294 -0.75 -9.58 -8.28
CA GLY A 294 -1.27 -8.23 -8.20
C GLY A 294 -2.70 -8.16 -7.67
N THR A 295 -3.56 -9.10 -8.08
CA THR A 295 -4.91 -9.23 -7.54
C THR A 295 -4.90 -9.52 -6.04
N VAL A 296 -3.98 -10.36 -5.56
CA VAL A 296 -3.82 -10.61 -4.12
C VAL A 296 -3.42 -9.34 -3.37
N VAL A 297 -2.51 -8.55 -3.95
CA VAL A 297 -2.09 -7.25 -3.37
C VAL A 297 -3.28 -6.28 -3.33
N ALA A 298 -4.05 -6.16 -4.41
CA ALA A 298 -5.23 -5.30 -4.47
C ALA A 298 -6.27 -5.70 -3.41
N ASN A 299 -6.55 -6.99 -3.27
CA ASN A 299 -7.49 -7.50 -2.27
C ASN A 299 -7.02 -7.21 -0.83
N ALA A 300 -5.73 -7.35 -0.52
CA ALA A 300 -5.18 -7.02 0.79
C ALA A 300 -5.29 -5.54 1.12
N LEU A 301 -5.18 -4.67 0.11
CA LEU A 301 -5.39 -3.23 0.23
C LEU A 301 -6.87 -2.85 0.11
N LYS A 302 -7.77 -3.84 -0.07
CA LYS A 302 -9.22 -3.64 -0.26
C LYS A 302 -9.59 -2.80 -1.48
N VAL A 303 -8.73 -2.78 -2.51
CA VAL A 303 -9.02 -2.09 -3.77
C VAL A 303 -9.91 -2.99 -4.64
N PRO A 304 -11.10 -2.50 -5.08
CA PRO A 304 -11.98 -3.26 -5.96
C PRO A 304 -11.29 -3.68 -7.27
N SER A 305 -11.67 -4.85 -7.77
CA SER A 305 -11.09 -5.43 -9.00
C SER A 305 -11.20 -4.51 -10.20
N GLU A 306 -12.31 -3.77 -10.32
CA GLU A 306 -12.58 -2.82 -11.40
C GLU A 306 -11.59 -1.66 -11.41
N ILE A 307 -11.22 -1.17 -10.21
CA ILE A 307 -10.23 -0.11 -10.02
C ILE A 307 -8.83 -0.67 -10.28
N TYR A 308 -8.52 -1.86 -9.77
CA TYR A 308 -7.24 -2.51 -10.01
C TYR A 308 -6.98 -2.72 -11.50
N GLU A 309 -7.96 -3.28 -12.22
CA GLU A 309 -7.85 -3.50 -13.67
C GLU A 309 -7.68 -2.19 -14.45
N PHE A 310 -8.36 -1.12 -14.03
CA PHE A 310 -8.20 0.20 -14.63
C PHE A 310 -6.79 0.77 -14.41
N LEU A 311 -6.29 0.72 -13.17
CA LEU A 311 -5.01 1.32 -12.80
C LEU A 311 -3.80 0.56 -13.37
N VAL A 312 -3.87 -0.77 -13.40
CA VAL A 312 -2.72 -1.62 -13.72
C VAL A 312 -2.79 -2.15 -15.16
N ASN A 313 -3.96 -2.58 -15.61
CA ASN A 313 -4.12 -3.22 -16.92
C ASN A 313 -4.69 -2.30 -17.99
N GLY A 314 -5.08 -1.05 -17.66
CA GLY A 314 -5.67 -0.11 -18.61
C GLY A 314 -6.99 -0.59 -19.23
N SER A 315 -7.70 -1.50 -18.56
CA SER A 315 -8.92 -2.12 -19.06
C SER A 315 -10.07 -1.11 -19.15
N ASN A 316 -10.66 -0.94 -20.34
CA ASN A 316 -11.81 -0.09 -20.57
C ASN A 316 -13.11 -0.88 -20.27
N LYS A 317 -13.47 -1.01 -19.00
CA LYS A 317 -14.82 -1.45 -18.62
C LYS A 317 -15.82 -0.30 -18.78
N THR A 318 -17.12 -0.63 -18.89
CA THR A 318 -18.21 0.35 -19.04
C THR A 318 -18.14 1.44 -17.96
N PHE A 319 -18.27 2.68 -18.34
CA PHE A 319 -18.20 3.88 -17.47
C PHE A 319 -19.02 3.72 -16.18
N THR A 320 -20.25 3.22 -16.28
CA THR A 320 -21.16 3.04 -15.13
C THR A 320 -20.61 2.12 -14.05
N ASN A 321 -19.96 1.02 -14.42
CA ASN A 321 -19.38 0.08 -13.46
C ASN A 321 -18.15 0.69 -12.75
N GLN A 322 -17.36 1.49 -13.48
CA GLN A 322 -16.21 2.18 -12.92
C GLN A 322 -16.61 3.27 -11.93
N GLU A 323 -17.67 4.04 -12.22
CA GLU A 323 -18.18 5.06 -11.31
C GLU A 323 -18.71 4.44 -10.02
N GLN A 324 -19.50 3.38 -10.11
CA GLN A 324 -19.98 2.64 -8.94
C GLN A 324 -18.83 2.04 -8.11
N ALA A 325 -17.81 1.50 -8.77
CA ALA A 325 -16.64 0.96 -8.10
C ALA A 325 -15.85 2.06 -7.36
N ARG A 326 -15.69 3.25 -7.96
CA ARG A 326 -15.02 4.39 -7.31
C ARG A 326 -15.77 4.87 -6.08
N VAL A 327 -17.07 4.94 -6.15
CA VAL A 327 -17.91 5.32 -5.01
C VAL A 327 -17.83 4.27 -3.91
N ALA A 328 -17.99 2.99 -4.26
CA ALA A 328 -17.86 1.89 -3.30
C ALA A 328 -16.47 1.92 -2.64
N PHE A 329 -15.43 2.20 -3.39
CA PHE A 329 -14.07 2.34 -2.89
C PHE A 329 -13.94 3.49 -1.87
N ILE A 330 -14.50 4.67 -2.18
CA ILE A 330 -14.49 5.79 -1.24
C ILE A 330 -15.19 5.40 0.05
N HIS A 331 -16.40 4.84 -0.01
CA HIS A 331 -17.17 4.48 1.16
C HIS A 331 -16.59 3.31 1.97
N GLN A 332 -16.03 2.29 1.30
CA GLN A 332 -15.62 1.07 1.99
C GLN A 332 -14.15 1.07 2.40
N VAL A 333 -13.31 1.89 1.76
CA VAL A 333 -11.87 1.92 2.00
C VAL A 333 -11.41 3.26 2.54
N VAL A 334 -11.66 4.34 1.79
CA VAL A 334 -11.08 5.65 2.12
C VAL A 334 -11.80 6.29 3.32
N GLN A 335 -13.14 6.26 3.35
CA GLN A 335 -13.93 6.83 4.43
C GLN A 335 -13.59 6.21 5.80
N PRO A 336 -13.53 4.87 5.98
CA PRO A 336 -13.16 4.29 7.26
C PRO A 336 -11.76 4.67 7.75
N ILE A 337 -10.80 4.86 6.83
CA ILE A 337 -9.46 5.33 7.17
C ILE A 337 -9.53 6.77 7.68
N ALA A 338 -10.24 7.64 6.95
CA ALA A 338 -10.41 9.04 7.33
C ALA A 338 -11.18 9.18 8.66
N ASP A 339 -12.20 8.37 8.88
CA ASP A 339 -12.96 8.36 10.15
C ASP A 339 -12.11 7.89 11.33
N ASN A 340 -11.22 6.90 11.11
CA ASN A 340 -10.29 6.47 12.15
C ASN A 340 -9.30 7.61 12.49
N ILE A 341 -8.82 8.34 11.49
CA ILE A 341 -7.99 9.53 11.70
C ILE A 341 -8.76 10.57 12.51
N ALA A 342 -10.00 10.90 12.13
CA ALA A 342 -10.83 11.86 12.82
C ALA A 342 -11.05 11.46 14.28
N ASN A 343 -11.42 10.21 14.54
CA ASN A 343 -11.68 9.69 15.89
C ASN A 343 -10.44 9.77 16.79
N SER A 344 -9.27 9.49 16.25
CA SER A 344 -8.00 9.60 17.00
C SER A 344 -7.70 11.05 17.37
N PHE A 345 -7.92 12.00 16.46
CA PHE A 345 -7.78 13.43 16.76
C PHE A 345 -8.84 13.93 17.76
N ILE A 346 -10.11 13.51 17.61
CA ILE A 346 -11.18 13.80 18.58
C ILE A 346 -10.77 13.34 19.98
N SER A 347 -10.33 12.11 20.09
CA SER A 347 -9.92 11.53 21.38
C SER A 347 -8.74 12.28 21.99
N TRP A 348 -7.73 12.63 21.19
CA TRP A 348 -6.51 13.25 21.70
C TRP A 348 -6.70 14.72 22.06
N PHE A 349 -7.45 15.50 21.25
CA PHE A 349 -7.70 16.92 21.47
C PHE A 349 -8.94 17.23 22.33
N GLY A 350 -9.70 16.21 22.72
CA GLY A 350 -10.88 16.39 23.59
C GLY A 350 -12.12 16.91 22.90
N TYR A 351 -12.29 16.66 21.59
CA TYR A 351 -13.46 17.11 20.79
C TYR A 351 -14.66 16.15 20.86
N GLN A 352 -14.88 15.48 22.01
CA GLN A 352 -15.96 14.47 22.12
C GLN A 352 -17.37 15.06 21.97
N ASN A 353 -17.57 16.33 22.31
CA ASN A 353 -18.87 17.01 22.22
C ASN A 353 -19.13 17.67 20.85
N THR A 354 -18.11 17.82 20.04
CA THR A 354 -18.17 18.44 18.70
C THR A 354 -17.42 17.55 17.71
N PRO A 355 -18.05 16.46 17.23
CA PRO A 355 -17.36 15.42 16.49
C PRO A 355 -16.85 15.94 15.15
N LEU A 356 -15.56 15.70 14.92
CA LEU A 356 -14.92 15.90 13.61
C LEU A 356 -15.39 14.79 12.67
N ARG A 357 -15.77 15.14 11.45
CA ARG A 357 -16.19 14.22 10.40
C ARG A 357 -15.32 14.37 9.18
N ALA A 358 -15.01 13.24 8.56
CA ALA A 358 -14.41 13.21 7.25
C ALA A 358 -15.48 13.24 6.17
N SER A 359 -15.38 14.12 5.18
CA SER A 359 -16.32 14.25 4.07
C SER A 359 -15.61 14.13 2.74
N PHE A 360 -16.22 13.41 1.81
CA PHE A 360 -15.80 13.28 0.41
C PHE A 360 -16.91 13.75 -0.55
N ALA A 361 -17.97 14.40 -0.05
CA ALA A 361 -19.14 14.78 -0.83
C ALA A 361 -18.84 15.73 -2.00
N HIS A 362 -17.75 16.52 -1.90
CA HIS A 362 -17.28 17.42 -2.96
C HIS A 362 -16.67 16.70 -4.16
N LEU A 363 -16.34 15.41 -4.02
CA LEU A 363 -15.74 14.66 -5.13
C LEU A 363 -16.77 14.41 -6.26
N PRO A 364 -16.36 14.55 -7.54
CA PRO A 364 -17.27 14.33 -8.67
C PRO A 364 -17.97 12.97 -8.63
N GLU A 365 -17.27 11.93 -8.21
CA GLU A 365 -17.81 10.58 -8.07
C GLU A 365 -18.97 10.52 -7.08
N MET A 366 -18.90 11.30 -5.98
CA MET A 366 -19.93 11.36 -4.96
C MET A 366 -21.14 12.23 -5.37
N GLN A 367 -20.90 13.29 -6.15
CA GLN A 367 -21.95 14.17 -6.68
C GLN A 367 -22.86 13.44 -7.66
N ILE A 368 -22.35 12.44 -8.41
CA ILE A 368 -23.16 11.60 -9.29
C ILE A 368 -24.24 10.84 -8.48
N ILE A 369 -23.88 10.32 -7.30
CA ILE A 369 -24.83 9.64 -6.42
C ILE A 369 -25.85 10.60 -5.88
N GLU A 370 -25.45 11.80 -5.47
CA GLU A 370 -26.39 12.82 -4.98
C GLU A 370 -27.39 13.18 -6.10
N GLY A 371 -26.91 13.31 -7.32
CA GLY A 371 -27.78 13.47 -8.48
C GLY A 371 -28.75 12.31 -8.68
N MET A 372 -28.26 11.06 -8.59
CA MET A 372 -29.13 9.87 -8.69
C MET A 372 -30.14 9.79 -7.52
N LYS A 373 -29.74 10.19 -6.30
CA LYS A 373 -30.66 10.28 -5.15
C LYS A 373 -31.72 11.36 -5.39
N ALA A 374 -31.31 12.53 -5.87
CA ALA A 374 -32.25 13.63 -6.19
C ALA A 374 -33.24 13.22 -7.28
N ASP A 375 -32.78 12.52 -8.33
CA ASP A 375 -33.64 11.96 -9.36
C ASP A 375 -34.60 10.89 -8.82
N LYS A 376 -34.13 10.03 -7.89
CA LYS A 376 -34.98 9.05 -7.21
C LYS A 376 -36.06 9.75 -6.40
N VAL A 377 -35.70 10.77 -5.62
CA VAL A 377 -36.62 11.58 -4.83
C VAL A 377 -37.65 12.27 -5.73
N LEU A 378 -37.21 12.85 -6.84
CA LEU A 378 -38.10 13.49 -7.81
C LEU A 378 -39.09 12.50 -8.41
N LYS A 379 -38.63 11.34 -8.85
CA LYS A 379 -39.50 10.25 -9.38
C LYS A 379 -40.49 9.73 -8.34
N LEU A 380 -40.04 9.56 -7.09
CA LEU A 380 -40.91 9.16 -5.99
C LEU A 380 -42.00 10.23 -5.70
N SER A 381 -41.59 11.51 -5.64
CA SER A 381 -42.54 12.60 -5.41
C SER A 381 -43.57 12.70 -6.55
N GLN A 382 -43.13 12.48 -7.80
CA GLN A 382 -44.01 12.40 -8.95
C GLN A 382 -44.95 11.19 -8.87
N ALA A 383 -44.49 10.02 -8.43
CA ALA A 383 -45.30 8.82 -8.24
C ALA A 383 -46.37 9.05 -7.16
N ILE A 384 -45.99 9.60 -6.01
CA ILE A 384 -46.91 9.96 -4.92
C ILE A 384 -47.94 10.98 -5.44
N ARG A 385 -47.55 11.98 -6.14
CA ARG A 385 -48.43 13.00 -6.72
C ARG A 385 -49.45 12.36 -7.68
N ASN A 386 -49.04 11.44 -8.54
CA ASN A 386 -49.90 10.75 -9.46
C ASN A 386 -50.93 9.83 -8.73
N LEU A 387 -50.49 9.14 -7.66
CA LEU A 387 -51.36 8.34 -6.83
C LEU A 387 -52.41 9.21 -6.10
N VAL A 388 -52.02 10.34 -5.56
CA VAL A 388 -52.91 11.30 -4.92
C VAL A 388 -53.92 11.88 -5.92
N GLN A 389 -53.50 12.20 -7.13
CA GLN A 389 -54.40 12.63 -8.20
C GLN A 389 -55.39 11.56 -8.63
N SER A 390 -55.04 10.28 -8.40
CA SER A 390 -55.89 9.13 -8.68
C SER A 390 -56.83 8.80 -7.49
N GLY A 391 -56.87 9.61 -6.43
CA GLY A 391 -57.78 9.48 -5.30
C GLY A 391 -57.22 8.80 -4.05
N TYR A 392 -55.93 8.49 -4.01
CA TYR A 392 -55.24 7.98 -2.81
C TYR A 392 -54.92 9.12 -1.85
N THR A 393 -54.97 8.85 -0.53
CA THR A 393 -54.34 9.75 0.44
C THR A 393 -52.82 9.60 0.41
N VAL A 394 -52.08 10.61 0.90
CA VAL A 394 -50.62 10.55 0.94
C VAL A 394 -50.11 9.31 1.72
N GLU A 395 -50.81 8.97 2.81
CA GLU A 395 -50.53 7.79 3.64
C GLU A 395 -50.74 6.48 2.88
N SER A 396 -51.88 6.37 2.17
CA SER A 396 -52.15 5.17 1.34
C SER A 396 -51.25 5.06 0.10
N ALA A 397 -50.80 6.19 -0.43
CA ALA A 397 -49.82 6.20 -1.50
C ALA A 397 -48.43 5.74 -1.04
N ASN A 398 -48.01 6.16 0.16
CA ASN A 398 -46.77 5.69 0.79
C ASN A 398 -46.85 4.20 1.12
N GLN A 399 -47.97 3.73 1.67
CA GLN A 399 -48.23 2.31 1.94
C GLN A 399 -48.14 1.46 0.64
N TYR A 400 -48.76 1.94 -0.43
CA TYR A 400 -48.69 1.29 -1.74
C TYR A 400 -47.26 1.17 -2.28
N LEU A 401 -46.41 2.20 -2.03
CA LEU A 401 -44.98 2.16 -2.43
C LEU A 401 -44.22 1.16 -1.57
N GLU A 402 -44.47 1.13 -0.25
CA GLU A 402 -43.86 0.15 0.66
C GLU A 402 -44.22 -1.29 0.28
N ASP A 403 -45.49 -1.55 0.02
CA ASP A 403 -45.98 -2.88 -0.37
C ASP A 403 -45.35 -3.37 -1.69
N ASN A 404 -44.87 -2.43 -2.54
CA ASN A 404 -44.14 -2.73 -3.75
C ASN A 404 -42.62 -2.66 -3.59
N GLY A 405 -42.11 -2.63 -2.34
CA GLY A 405 -40.66 -2.65 -2.05
C GLY A 405 -39.93 -1.33 -2.32
N ILE A 406 -40.67 -0.23 -2.40
CA ILE A 406 -40.12 1.12 -2.62
C ILE A 406 -40.19 1.88 -1.28
N GLU A 407 -39.03 2.23 -0.72
CA GLU A 407 -38.99 3.05 0.50
C GLU A 407 -39.68 4.40 0.27
N PRO A 408 -40.67 4.76 1.10
CA PRO A 408 -41.39 6.02 0.98
C PRO A 408 -40.50 7.19 1.37
N LEU A 409 -40.84 8.39 0.91
CA LEU A 409 -40.24 9.62 1.38
C LEU A 409 -40.71 9.87 2.81
N GLN A 410 -39.80 9.91 3.77
CA GLN A 410 -40.07 10.48 5.09
C GLN A 410 -40.22 12.01 4.88
N LEU A 411 -41.47 12.48 4.95
CA LEU A 411 -41.83 13.89 4.90
C LEU A 411 -41.85 14.48 6.32
#